data_77e0fb8ce11f802b84a6893b8758719f
#
_entry.id   77e0fb8ce11f802b84a6893b8758719f
#
_cell.length_a   1.000
_cell.length_b   1.000
_cell.length_c   1.000
_cell.angle_alpha   90.00
_cell.angle_beta   90.00
_cell.angle_gamma   90.00
#
_symmetry.space_group_name_H-M   'P 1'
#
loop_
_entity.id
_entity.type
_entity.pdbx_description
1 polymer ?
#
loop_
_entity_poly.entity_id
_entity_poly.type
_entity_poly.pdbx_seq_one_letter_code
_entity_poly.pdbx_strand_id
1 'polypeptide(L)'
;MDKKAIELIKEALIEDGVDNDITTLNLVSKDKMLTGSFIVKATGVVSGIDVAKEVFKQINPRIKMEILKANGTFVNRGDVIATIEGPMRDILRGERVALNFLQRMSGIAATTAKFVQELAGTNCKILDTRKTAPLLRVFERQAVRD
;
A
#
# COMPACT_ATOMS: atom_id res chain seq x y z
N MET A 1 6.59 9.19 7.65
CA MET A 1 5.95 9.53 6.34
C MET A 1 5.88 11.03 6.20
N ASP A 2 6.07 11.55 4.98
CA ASP A 2 5.96 12.98 4.66
C ASP A 2 4.52 13.49 4.93
N LYS A 3 4.38 14.74 5.46
CA LYS A 3 3.09 15.37 5.76
C LYS A 3 2.17 15.43 4.51
N LYS A 4 2.74 15.75 3.35
CA LYS A 4 1.99 15.79 2.09
C LYS A 4 1.46 14.41 1.67
N ALA A 5 2.23 13.34 1.91
CA ALA A 5 1.75 11.98 1.64
C ALA A 5 0.54 11.62 2.52
N ILE A 6 0.56 12.02 3.80
CA ILE A 6 -0.57 11.80 4.72
C ILE A 6 -1.83 12.57 4.26
N GLU A 7 -1.67 13.82 3.79
CA GLU A 7 -2.77 14.61 3.23
C GLU A 7 -3.40 13.90 2.01
N LEU A 8 -2.57 13.41 1.08
CA LEU A 8 -3.05 12.68 -0.10
C LEU A 8 -3.73 11.34 0.25
N ILE A 9 -3.28 10.65 1.29
CA ILE A 9 -3.96 9.45 1.79
C ILE A 9 -5.36 9.80 2.29
N LYS A 10 -5.51 10.90 3.03
CA LYS A 10 -6.83 11.36 3.50
C LYS A 10 -7.76 11.72 2.34
N GLU A 11 -7.25 12.41 1.33
CA GLU A 11 -8.02 12.73 0.13
C GLU A 11 -8.46 11.46 -0.61
N ALA A 12 -7.57 10.45 -0.73
CA ALA A 12 -7.93 9.17 -1.34
C ALA A 12 -9.02 8.42 -0.54
N LEU A 13 -9.01 8.50 0.78
CA LEU A 13 -10.07 7.94 1.62
C LEU A 13 -11.41 8.66 1.41
N ILE A 14 -11.40 9.99 1.23
CA ILE A 14 -12.58 10.79 0.92
C ILE A 14 -13.10 10.42 -0.48
N GLU A 15 -12.22 10.34 -1.48
CA GLU A 15 -12.55 9.94 -2.86
C GLU A 15 -13.22 8.56 -2.91
N ASP A 16 -12.71 7.60 -2.15
CA ASP A 16 -13.30 6.23 -2.08
C ASP A 16 -14.63 6.19 -1.30
N GLY A 17 -14.99 7.27 -0.61
CA GLY A 17 -16.25 7.37 0.14
C GLY A 17 -16.31 6.47 1.38
N VAL A 18 -15.17 6.27 2.05
CA VAL A 18 -15.06 5.31 3.18
C VAL A 18 -16.07 5.57 4.31
N ASP A 19 -16.51 6.82 4.49
CA ASP A 19 -17.51 7.18 5.50
C ASP A 19 -18.94 6.84 5.08
N ASN A 20 -19.16 6.57 3.78
CA ASN A 20 -20.45 6.26 3.19
C ASN A 20 -20.55 4.79 2.73
N ASP A 21 -19.74 3.89 3.28
CA ASP A 21 -19.81 2.45 2.97
C ASP A 21 -21.05 1.82 3.62
N ILE A 22 -22.19 2.04 2.96
CA ILE A 22 -23.51 1.53 3.43
C ILE A 22 -23.54 0.00 3.53
N THR A 23 -22.78 -0.71 2.70
CA THR A 23 -22.72 -2.17 2.70
C THR A 23 -22.07 -2.67 4.00
N THR A 24 -20.88 -2.22 4.30
CA THR A 24 -20.17 -2.60 5.53
C THR A 24 -20.92 -2.14 6.78
N LEU A 25 -21.47 -0.91 6.77
CA LEU A 25 -22.16 -0.36 7.91
C LEU A 25 -23.47 -1.12 8.25
N ASN A 26 -24.13 -1.71 7.27
CA ASN A 26 -25.38 -2.46 7.48
C ASN A 26 -25.17 -3.95 7.72
N LEU A 27 -24.16 -4.56 7.09
CA LEU A 27 -23.98 -6.02 7.12
C LEU A 27 -23.02 -6.51 8.20
N VAL A 28 -22.12 -5.65 8.70
CA VAL A 28 -21.11 -6.03 9.70
C VAL A 28 -21.47 -5.44 11.06
N SER A 29 -21.45 -6.24 12.13
CA SER A 29 -21.65 -5.76 13.50
C SER A 29 -20.51 -4.84 13.94
N LYS A 30 -20.83 -3.79 14.74
CA LYS A 30 -19.83 -2.83 15.27
C LYS A 30 -18.75 -3.50 16.12
N ASP A 31 -19.12 -4.56 16.83
CA ASP A 31 -18.25 -5.24 17.78
C ASP A 31 -17.39 -6.34 17.15
N LYS A 32 -17.60 -6.59 15.86
CA LYS A 32 -16.89 -7.67 15.16
C LYS A 32 -15.44 -7.30 14.90
N MET A 33 -14.53 -8.17 15.35
CA MET A 33 -13.09 -8.07 15.07
C MET A 33 -12.73 -8.94 13.88
N LEU A 34 -11.69 -8.57 13.16
CA LEU A 34 -11.12 -9.28 12.02
C LEU A 34 -9.61 -9.43 12.22
N THR A 35 -9.12 -10.62 11.91
CA THR A 35 -7.68 -10.87 11.65
C THR A 35 -7.55 -11.29 10.20
N GLY A 36 -6.62 -10.69 9.47
CA GLY A 36 -6.40 -10.94 8.05
C GLY A 36 -4.93 -10.92 7.68
N SER A 37 -4.63 -11.31 6.44
CA SER A 37 -3.27 -11.33 5.90
C SER A 37 -3.24 -10.73 4.51
N PHE A 38 -2.16 -10.00 4.21
CA PHE A 38 -1.84 -9.52 2.86
C PHE A 38 -1.02 -10.58 2.14
N ILE A 39 -1.64 -11.21 1.14
CA ILE A 39 -1.06 -12.33 0.40
C ILE A 39 -0.70 -11.88 -1.01
N VAL A 40 0.53 -12.11 -1.41
CA VAL A 40 1.06 -11.79 -2.74
C VAL A 40 0.43 -12.70 -3.80
N LYS A 41 -0.08 -12.13 -4.88
CA LYS A 41 -0.70 -12.87 -6.00
C LYS A 41 0.24 -13.10 -7.19
N ALA A 42 1.33 -12.33 -7.28
CA ALA A 42 2.33 -12.44 -8.34
C ALA A 42 3.72 -12.12 -7.80
N THR A 43 4.76 -12.70 -8.38
CA THR A 43 6.16 -12.40 -8.07
C THR A 43 6.49 -10.93 -8.37
N GLY A 44 7.23 -10.26 -7.49
CA GLY A 44 7.59 -8.84 -7.64
C GLY A 44 8.36 -8.27 -6.46
N VAL A 45 8.31 -6.95 -6.34
CA VAL A 45 8.94 -6.19 -5.24
C VAL A 45 7.84 -5.48 -4.45
N VAL A 46 7.88 -5.58 -3.13
CA VAL A 46 6.96 -4.87 -2.24
C VAL A 46 7.34 -3.40 -2.20
N SER A 47 6.37 -2.51 -2.44
CA SER A 47 6.51 -1.07 -2.17
C SER A 47 5.17 -0.50 -1.74
N GLY A 48 5.18 0.41 -0.75
CA GLY A 48 3.98 1.05 -0.22
C GLY A 48 3.30 0.28 0.92
N ILE A 49 3.96 -0.69 1.54
CA ILE A 49 3.39 -1.39 2.71
C ILE A 49 3.26 -0.44 3.92
N ASP A 50 4.14 0.53 4.07
CA ASP A 50 4.07 1.61 5.05
C ASP A 50 2.92 2.58 4.74
N VAL A 51 2.64 2.84 3.46
CA VAL A 51 1.49 3.63 3.01
C VAL A 51 0.19 2.91 3.35
N ALA A 52 0.09 1.61 3.05
CA ALA A 52 -1.07 0.80 3.41
C ALA A 52 -1.33 0.81 4.94
N LYS A 53 -0.28 0.69 5.75
CA LYS A 53 -0.37 0.81 7.20
C LYS A 53 -0.90 2.18 7.64
N GLU A 54 -0.43 3.26 7.00
CA GLU A 54 -0.91 4.62 7.31
C GLU A 54 -2.37 4.81 6.93
N VAL A 55 -2.85 4.24 5.80
CA VAL A 55 -4.27 4.26 5.42
C VAL A 55 -5.15 3.73 6.55
N PHE A 56 -4.83 2.55 7.09
CA PHE A 56 -5.60 1.97 8.19
C PHE A 56 -5.52 2.80 9.47
N LYS A 57 -4.36 3.36 9.77
CA LYS A 57 -4.18 4.25 10.93
C LYS A 57 -5.01 5.53 10.82
N GLN A 58 -5.19 6.09 9.61
CA GLN A 58 -6.05 7.27 9.39
C GLN A 58 -7.54 6.96 9.60
N ILE A 59 -7.97 5.71 9.37
CA ILE A 59 -9.36 5.27 9.62
C ILE A 59 -9.57 5.00 11.11
N ASN A 60 -8.71 4.18 11.72
CA ASN A 60 -8.81 3.84 13.13
C ASN A 60 -7.42 3.45 13.69
N PRO A 61 -6.86 4.26 14.61
CA PRO A 61 -5.53 3.99 15.19
C PRO A 61 -5.48 2.70 16.04
N ARG A 62 -6.62 2.08 16.36
CA ARG A 62 -6.68 0.78 17.05
C ARG A 62 -6.41 -0.40 16.11
N ILE A 63 -6.42 -0.21 14.80
CA ILE A 63 -6.03 -1.24 13.85
C ILE A 63 -4.53 -1.49 13.99
N LYS A 64 -4.19 -2.74 14.23
CA LYS A 64 -2.80 -3.21 14.32
C LYS A 64 -2.42 -3.85 12.99
N MET A 65 -1.37 -3.36 12.36
CA MET A 65 -0.80 -3.97 11.16
C MET A 65 0.67 -4.26 11.41
N GLU A 66 1.02 -5.54 11.34
CA GLU A 66 2.40 -6.02 11.44
C GLU A 66 2.96 -6.24 10.04
N ILE A 67 4.09 -5.62 9.74
CA ILE A 67 4.79 -5.72 8.45
C ILE A 67 5.79 -6.88 8.56
N LEU A 68 5.61 -7.92 7.74
CA LEU A 68 6.48 -9.10 7.67
C LEU A 68 7.54 -8.98 6.56
N LYS A 69 7.23 -8.23 5.50
CA LYS A 69 8.14 -7.95 4.39
C LYS A 69 8.18 -6.44 4.16
N ALA A 70 9.36 -5.85 4.32
CA ALA A 70 9.55 -4.41 4.15
C ALA A 70 9.49 -3.99 2.68
N ASN A 71 9.36 -2.68 2.42
CA ASN A 71 9.56 -2.11 1.08
C ASN A 71 10.92 -2.53 0.52
N GLY A 72 11.01 -2.75 -0.80
CA GLY A 72 12.20 -3.22 -1.50
C GLY A 72 12.43 -4.73 -1.41
N THR A 73 11.61 -5.48 -0.66
CA THR A 73 11.74 -6.93 -0.56
C THR A 73 11.18 -7.61 -1.80
N PHE A 74 11.98 -8.50 -2.42
CA PHE A 74 11.50 -9.40 -3.47
C PHE A 74 10.61 -10.49 -2.85
N VAL A 75 9.48 -10.74 -3.49
CA VAL A 75 8.45 -11.67 -3.00
C VAL A 75 7.89 -12.55 -4.11
N ASN A 76 7.42 -13.73 -3.73
CA ASN A 76 6.81 -14.71 -4.61
C ASN A 76 5.30 -14.80 -4.36
N ARG A 77 4.59 -15.37 -5.33
CA ARG A 77 3.18 -15.70 -5.18
C ARG A 77 2.99 -16.61 -3.96
N GLY A 78 2.05 -16.24 -3.09
CA GLY A 78 1.73 -16.96 -1.86
C GLY A 78 2.42 -16.40 -0.61
N ASP A 79 3.44 -15.55 -0.75
CA ASP A 79 4.07 -14.91 0.40
C ASP A 79 3.08 -14.04 1.17
N VAL A 80 3.16 -14.08 2.50
CA VAL A 80 2.45 -13.16 3.39
C VAL A 80 3.38 -11.99 3.68
N ILE A 81 2.95 -10.76 3.34
CA ILE A 81 3.75 -9.53 3.49
C ILE A 81 3.39 -8.71 4.72
N ALA A 82 2.17 -8.88 5.22
CA ALA A 82 1.72 -8.26 6.46
C ALA A 82 0.51 -9.03 7.04
N THR A 83 0.27 -8.85 8.33
CA THR A 83 -0.96 -9.23 9.02
C THR A 83 -1.66 -7.98 9.53
N ILE A 84 -2.98 -8.07 9.68
CA ILE A 84 -3.82 -6.97 10.17
C ILE A 84 -4.84 -7.49 11.16
N GLU A 85 -5.07 -6.75 12.25
CA GLU A 85 -6.05 -7.06 13.28
C GLU A 85 -6.75 -5.77 13.71
N GLY A 86 -8.07 -5.83 13.86
CA GLY A 86 -8.84 -4.68 14.35
C GLY A 86 -10.34 -4.80 14.10
N PRO A 87 -11.10 -3.70 14.30
CA PRO A 87 -12.52 -3.66 14.03
C PRO A 87 -12.79 -3.97 12.54
N MET A 88 -13.59 -4.99 12.28
CA MET A 88 -13.84 -5.50 10.92
C MET A 88 -14.38 -4.41 9.98
N ARG A 89 -15.27 -3.55 10.47
CA ARG A 89 -15.83 -2.45 9.67
C ARG A 89 -14.73 -1.53 9.16
N ASP A 90 -13.80 -1.15 10.02
CA ASP A 90 -12.77 -0.17 9.70
C ASP A 90 -11.72 -0.78 8.75
N ILE A 91 -11.40 -2.06 8.92
CA ILE A 91 -10.50 -2.77 8.00
C ILE A 91 -11.12 -2.86 6.61
N LEU A 92 -12.38 -3.28 6.48
CA LEU A 92 -13.07 -3.40 5.19
C LEU A 92 -13.18 -2.05 4.46
N ARG A 93 -13.46 -0.96 5.21
CA ARG A 93 -13.54 0.39 4.64
C ARG A 93 -12.21 0.88 4.08
N GLY A 94 -11.07 0.50 4.69
CA GLY A 94 -9.74 0.91 4.24
C GLY A 94 -9.09 0.02 3.20
N GLU A 95 -9.59 -1.19 3.03
CA GLU A 95 -8.95 -2.23 2.22
C GLU A 95 -8.64 -1.76 0.80
N ARG A 96 -9.63 -1.19 0.09
CA ARG A 96 -9.48 -0.78 -1.31
C ARG A 96 -8.40 0.28 -1.47
N VAL A 97 -8.43 1.34 -0.65
CA VAL A 97 -7.44 2.42 -0.73
C VAL A 97 -6.05 1.91 -0.40
N ALA A 98 -5.90 1.09 0.65
CA ALA A 98 -4.63 0.47 1.02
C ALA A 98 -4.07 -0.40 -0.10
N LEU A 99 -4.92 -1.24 -0.72
CA LEU A 99 -4.52 -2.11 -1.84
C LEU A 99 -4.19 -1.31 -3.10
N ASN A 100 -4.90 -0.22 -3.40
CA ASN A 100 -4.63 0.62 -4.56
C ASN A 100 -3.22 1.24 -4.48
N PHE A 101 -2.84 1.79 -3.33
CA PHE A 101 -1.48 2.30 -3.14
C PHE A 101 -0.44 1.18 -3.22
N LEU A 102 -0.64 0.10 -2.47
CA LEU A 102 0.30 -1.02 -2.40
C LEU A 102 0.54 -1.67 -3.76
N GLN A 103 -0.51 -1.92 -4.53
CA GLN A 103 -0.42 -2.55 -5.86
C GLN A 103 0.25 -1.61 -6.87
N ARG A 104 -0.12 -0.33 -6.89
CA ARG A 104 0.50 0.66 -7.78
C ARG A 104 1.99 0.80 -7.50
N MET A 105 2.36 1.02 -6.24
CA MET A 105 3.75 1.21 -5.85
C MET A 105 4.57 -0.06 -6.09
N SER A 106 4.06 -1.23 -5.73
CA SER A 106 4.75 -2.50 -5.99
C SER A 106 4.93 -2.78 -7.49
N GLY A 107 3.96 -2.39 -8.32
CA GLY A 107 4.08 -2.49 -9.79
C GLY A 107 5.21 -1.62 -10.34
N ILE A 108 5.36 -0.39 -9.82
CA ILE A 108 6.46 0.53 -10.19
C ILE A 108 7.80 -0.05 -9.71
N ALA A 109 7.90 -0.47 -8.45
CA ALA A 109 9.11 -1.04 -7.87
C ALA A 109 9.55 -2.30 -8.63
N ALA A 110 8.63 -3.23 -8.90
CA ALA A 110 8.93 -4.45 -9.66
C ALA A 110 9.40 -4.16 -11.09
N THR A 111 8.84 -3.14 -11.74
CA THR A 111 9.28 -2.71 -13.08
C THR A 111 10.66 -2.06 -13.02
N THR A 112 10.90 -1.19 -12.05
CA THR A 112 12.20 -0.55 -11.82
C THR A 112 13.28 -1.59 -11.55
N ALA A 113 13.00 -2.60 -10.71
CA ALA A 113 13.95 -3.68 -10.40
C ALA A 113 14.39 -4.44 -11.66
N LYS A 114 13.50 -4.69 -12.63
CA LYS A 114 13.84 -5.31 -13.91
C LYS A 114 14.84 -4.46 -14.70
N PHE A 115 14.60 -3.14 -14.80
CA PHE A 115 15.54 -2.24 -15.48
C PHE A 115 16.89 -2.15 -14.75
N VAL A 116 16.89 -2.13 -13.42
CA VAL A 116 18.13 -2.14 -12.63
C VAL A 116 18.92 -3.43 -12.88
N GLN A 117 18.25 -4.57 -13.00
CA GLN A 117 18.87 -5.85 -13.28
C GLN A 117 19.55 -5.88 -14.65
N GLU A 118 18.96 -5.28 -15.70
CA GLU A 118 19.55 -5.15 -17.03
C GLU A 118 20.79 -4.26 -17.06
N LEU A 119 20.95 -3.38 -16.08
CA LEU A 119 22.12 -2.50 -15.95
C LEU A 119 23.25 -3.11 -15.12
N ALA A 120 23.11 -4.36 -14.67
CA ALA A 120 24.13 -5.03 -13.85
C ALA A 120 25.48 -5.06 -14.59
N GLY A 121 26.56 -4.70 -13.91
CA GLY A 121 27.90 -4.61 -14.50
C GLY A 121 28.21 -3.30 -15.22
N THR A 122 27.28 -2.34 -15.24
CA THR A 122 27.52 -0.98 -15.76
C THR A 122 27.56 0.06 -14.64
N ASN A 123 28.00 1.29 -14.97
CA ASN A 123 27.94 2.44 -14.06
C ASN A 123 26.62 3.24 -14.21
N CYS A 124 25.67 2.76 -15.01
CA CYS A 124 24.38 3.42 -15.22
C CYS A 124 23.47 3.25 -14.00
N LYS A 125 22.64 4.26 -13.77
CA LYS A 125 21.64 4.26 -12.68
C LYS A 125 20.27 4.65 -13.23
N ILE A 126 19.23 3.96 -12.74
CA ILE A 126 17.84 4.37 -13.00
C ILE A 126 17.51 5.54 -12.09
N LEU A 127 16.92 6.58 -12.66
CA LEU A 127 16.43 7.75 -11.95
C LEU A 127 14.92 7.84 -12.09
N ASP A 128 14.27 8.42 -11.08
CA ASP A 128 12.85 8.76 -11.18
C ASP A 128 12.61 9.89 -12.20
N THR A 129 11.35 10.16 -12.52
CA THR A 129 10.94 11.18 -13.48
C THR A 129 9.91 12.14 -12.89
N ARG A 130 9.81 13.35 -13.47
CA ARG A 130 8.70 14.28 -13.19
C ARG A 130 7.42 13.95 -13.96
N LYS A 131 7.47 13.03 -14.91
CA LYS A 131 6.32 12.55 -15.70
C LYS A 131 5.59 11.45 -14.90
N THR A 132 4.91 11.86 -13.85
CA THR A 132 4.17 10.99 -12.92
C THR A 132 2.67 11.22 -13.04
N ALA A 133 1.85 10.32 -12.48
CA ALA A 133 0.44 10.63 -12.30
C ALA A 133 0.29 11.90 -11.44
N PRO A 134 -0.62 12.81 -11.79
CA PRO A 134 -0.88 14.01 -11.00
C PRO A 134 -1.09 13.65 -9.52
N LEU A 135 -0.52 14.45 -8.63
CA LEU A 135 -0.56 14.32 -7.16
C LEU A 135 0.19 13.08 -6.59
N LEU A 136 0.40 12.00 -7.35
CA LEU A 136 0.98 10.75 -6.84
C LEU A 136 2.51 10.69 -6.84
N ARG A 137 3.21 11.75 -7.23
CA ARG A 137 4.68 11.75 -7.39
C ARG A 137 5.44 11.33 -6.13
N VAL A 138 4.97 11.69 -4.94
CA VAL A 138 5.63 11.33 -3.69
C VAL A 138 5.69 9.81 -3.52
N PHE A 139 4.63 9.11 -3.85
CA PHE A 139 4.52 7.65 -3.78
C PHE A 139 5.28 6.96 -4.92
N GLU A 140 5.16 7.47 -6.15
CA GLU A 140 5.84 6.89 -7.31
C GLU A 140 7.36 7.02 -7.22
N ARG A 141 7.87 8.14 -6.69
CA ARG A 141 9.31 8.33 -6.41
C ARG A 141 9.81 7.41 -5.29
N GLN A 142 9.00 7.17 -4.26
CA GLN A 142 9.33 6.18 -3.24
C GLN A 142 9.44 4.80 -3.89
N ALA A 143 8.47 4.40 -4.71
CA ALA A 143 8.44 3.10 -5.35
C ALA A 143 9.64 2.85 -6.31
N VAL A 144 10.18 3.90 -6.94
CA VAL A 144 11.41 3.78 -7.75
C VAL A 144 12.65 3.56 -6.86
N ARG A 145 12.64 4.02 -5.61
CA ARG A 145 13.76 3.85 -4.66
C ARG A 145 13.73 2.52 -3.92
N ASP A 146 12.53 1.99 -3.72
CA ASP A 146 12.30 0.70 -3.08
C ASP A 146 12.68 -0.44 -4.03
#